data_604607e6c1be6487fb3b7d5928adf139
#
_entry.id   604607e6c1be6487fb3b7d5928adf139
#
_cell.length_a   1.000
_cell.length_b   1.000
_cell.length_c   1.000
_cell.angle_alpha   90.00
_cell.angle_beta   90.00
_cell.angle_gamma   90.00
#
_symmetry.space_group_name_H-M   'P 1'
#
loop_
_entity.id
_entity.type
_entity.pdbx_description
1 polymer ?
#
loop_
_entity_poly.entity_id
_entity_poly.type
_entity_poly.pdbx_seq_one_letter_code
_entity_poly.pdbx_strand_id
1 'polypeptide(L)'
;MKTFTVTFNLTAGEEKALLQRFASIDKMISDYVTRQAEQAMKTLVQLYANGEKTATLTSDDKLAIEAKDSRIIKDVNTLPKDVMEIIVNKIDIATDEKEVIVEESTIK
;
A
#
# COMPACT_ATOMS: atom_id res chain seq x y z
N MET A 1 -3.66 -5.21 11.52
CA MET A 1 -3.07 -5.71 10.26
C MET A 1 -3.85 -6.91 9.76
N LYS A 2 -3.95 -7.03 8.46
CA LYS A 2 -4.56 -8.20 7.83
C LYS A 2 -3.50 -9.01 7.11
N THR A 3 -3.66 -10.32 7.13
CA THR A 3 -2.79 -11.23 6.40
C THR A 3 -3.56 -11.78 5.21
N PHE A 4 -2.96 -11.72 4.04
CA PHE A 4 -3.54 -12.25 2.82
C PHE A 4 -2.71 -13.43 2.34
N THR A 5 -3.40 -14.50 1.95
CA THR A 5 -2.76 -15.68 1.40
C THR A 5 -3.21 -15.84 -0.05
N VAL A 6 -2.26 -15.90 -0.97
CA VAL A 6 -2.53 -16.06 -2.40
C VAL A 6 -1.75 -17.26 -2.91
N THR A 7 -2.41 -18.08 -3.72
CA THR A 7 -1.79 -19.28 -4.28
C THR A 7 -1.46 -19.05 -5.75
N PHE A 8 -0.22 -19.34 -6.13
CA PHE A 8 0.23 -19.28 -7.51
C PHE A 8 0.59 -20.68 -7.98
N ASN A 9 0.16 -21.02 -9.18
CA ASN A 9 0.53 -22.26 -9.82
C ASN A 9 1.43 -21.94 -11.01
N LEU A 10 2.65 -22.43 -10.96
CA LEU A 10 3.64 -22.21 -12.01
C LEU A 10 4.02 -23.53 -12.64
N THR A 11 4.27 -23.53 -13.94
CA THR A 11 4.87 -24.69 -14.60
C THR A 11 6.34 -24.79 -14.20
N ALA A 12 6.94 -25.94 -14.41
CA ALA A 12 8.36 -26.12 -14.10
C ALA A 12 9.22 -25.14 -14.90
N GLY A 13 8.83 -24.85 -16.14
CA GLY A 13 9.57 -23.88 -16.97
C GLY A 13 9.46 -22.45 -16.45
N GLU A 14 8.26 -22.07 -16.01
CA GLU A 14 8.04 -20.74 -15.43
C GLU A 14 8.82 -20.55 -14.13
N GLU A 15 8.80 -21.55 -13.26
CA GLU A 15 9.56 -21.51 -12.01
C GLU A 15 11.05 -21.36 -12.29
N LYS A 16 11.57 -22.19 -13.19
CA LYS A 16 12.98 -22.14 -13.56
C LYS A 16 13.37 -20.78 -14.14
N ALA A 17 12.53 -20.23 -15.00
CA ALA A 17 12.79 -18.92 -15.60
C ALA A 17 12.84 -17.81 -14.54
N LEU A 18 11.91 -17.83 -13.60
CA LEU A 18 11.88 -16.85 -12.51
C LEU A 18 13.11 -16.98 -11.61
N LEU A 19 13.54 -18.20 -11.31
CA LEU A 19 14.72 -18.43 -10.46
C LEU A 19 16.02 -18.00 -11.15
N GLN A 20 16.05 -17.96 -12.47
CA GLN A 20 17.18 -17.39 -13.20
C GLN A 20 17.29 -15.89 -13.04
N ARG A 21 16.16 -15.24 -12.86
CA ARG A 21 16.07 -13.77 -12.76
C ARG A 21 16.08 -13.28 -11.32
N PHE A 22 15.50 -14.05 -10.42
CA PHE A 22 15.35 -13.69 -9.01
C PHE A 22 15.90 -14.79 -8.13
N ALA A 23 16.61 -14.42 -7.08
CA ALA A 23 17.17 -15.39 -6.14
C ALA A 23 16.08 -16.13 -5.36
N SER A 24 14.93 -15.50 -5.17
CA SER A 24 13.80 -16.07 -4.44
C SER A 24 12.50 -15.57 -5.03
N ILE A 25 11.59 -16.47 -5.35
CA ILE A 25 10.27 -16.12 -5.86
C ILE A 25 9.44 -15.49 -4.76
N ASP A 26 9.50 -16.03 -3.55
CA ASP A 26 8.78 -15.48 -2.40
C ASP A 26 9.19 -14.03 -2.12
N LYS A 27 10.47 -13.77 -2.18
CA LYS A 27 10.99 -12.42 -1.96
C LYS A 27 10.55 -11.48 -3.08
N MET A 28 10.58 -11.94 -4.32
CA MET A 28 10.12 -11.14 -5.46
C MET A 28 8.67 -10.73 -5.28
N ILE A 29 7.80 -11.68 -4.93
CA ILE A 29 6.38 -11.41 -4.73
C ILE A 29 6.18 -10.45 -3.56
N SER A 30 6.87 -10.68 -2.45
CA SER A 30 6.79 -9.83 -1.27
C SER A 30 7.21 -8.39 -1.58
N ASP A 31 8.34 -8.24 -2.29
CA ASP A 31 8.85 -6.92 -2.67
C ASP A 31 7.88 -6.20 -3.62
N TYR A 32 7.29 -6.93 -4.57
CA TYR A 32 6.31 -6.38 -5.49
C TYR A 32 5.08 -5.85 -4.74
N VAL A 33 4.51 -6.67 -3.87
CA VAL A 33 3.32 -6.29 -3.09
C VAL A 33 3.62 -5.10 -2.20
N THR A 34 4.78 -5.09 -1.54
CA THR A 34 5.19 -3.98 -0.68
C THR A 34 5.27 -2.67 -1.47
N ARG A 35 5.87 -2.71 -2.65
CA ARG A 35 5.98 -1.52 -3.50
C ARG A 35 4.62 -1.04 -3.98
N GLN A 36 3.73 -1.96 -4.35
CA GLN A 36 2.38 -1.60 -4.77
C GLN A 36 1.60 -0.97 -3.62
N ALA A 37 1.75 -1.51 -2.41
CA ALA A 37 1.12 -0.95 -1.23
C ALA A 37 1.60 0.47 -0.95
N GLU A 38 2.91 0.72 -1.04
CA GLU A 38 3.46 2.07 -0.86
C GLU A 38 2.95 3.05 -1.91
N GLN A 39 2.90 2.63 -3.17
CA GLN A 39 2.38 3.48 -4.24
C GLN A 39 0.90 3.79 -4.03
N ALA A 40 0.12 2.81 -3.60
CA ALA A 40 -1.29 3.00 -3.32
C ALA A 40 -1.48 3.98 -2.15
N MET A 41 -0.69 3.88 -1.10
CA MET A 41 -0.72 4.82 0.01
C MET A 41 -0.39 6.24 -0.43
N LYS A 42 0.67 6.40 -1.24
CA LYS A 42 1.05 7.70 -1.77
C LYS A 42 -0.07 8.32 -2.61
N THR A 43 -0.75 7.51 -3.39
CA THR A 43 -1.89 7.97 -4.20
C THR A 43 -3.01 8.50 -3.32
N LEU A 44 -3.36 7.78 -2.25
CA LEU A 44 -4.41 8.23 -1.33
C LEU A 44 -4.03 9.52 -0.62
N VAL A 45 -2.79 9.63 -0.17
CA VAL A 45 -2.31 10.85 0.49
C VAL A 45 -2.31 12.03 -0.48
N GLN A 46 -1.94 11.78 -1.75
CA GLN A 46 -1.96 12.82 -2.77
C GLN A 46 -3.39 13.30 -3.03
N LEU A 47 -4.35 12.39 -3.09
CA LEU A 47 -5.76 12.74 -3.25
C LEU A 47 -6.26 13.58 -2.08
N TYR A 48 -5.85 13.25 -0.86
CA TYR A 48 -6.17 14.04 0.31
C TYR A 48 -5.53 15.44 0.20
N ALA A 49 -4.27 15.52 -0.17
CA ALA A 49 -3.54 16.78 -0.31
C ALA A 49 -4.18 17.69 -1.38
N ASN A 50 -4.73 17.09 -2.43
CA ASN A 50 -5.40 17.82 -3.51
C ASN A 50 -6.86 18.20 -3.17
N GLY A 51 -7.37 17.76 -2.03
CA GLY A 51 -8.75 18.01 -1.63
C GLY A 51 -9.78 17.07 -2.25
N GLU A 52 -9.33 16.03 -2.95
CA GLU A 52 -10.24 15.07 -3.59
C GLU A 52 -10.73 13.99 -2.63
N LYS A 53 -10.05 13.81 -1.51
CA LYS A 53 -10.46 12.92 -0.43
C LYS A 53 -10.39 13.67 0.88
N THR A 54 -11.25 13.30 1.82
CA THR A 54 -11.22 13.85 3.17
C THR A 54 -10.77 12.78 4.14
N ALA A 55 -10.12 13.20 5.23
CA ALA A 55 -9.68 12.31 6.28
C ALA A 55 -10.20 12.83 7.63
N THR A 56 -10.75 11.94 8.44
CA THR A 56 -11.22 12.28 9.78
C THR A 56 -10.06 12.21 10.76
N LEU A 57 -9.35 13.32 10.90
CA LEU A 57 -8.17 13.41 11.76
C LEU A 57 -8.53 13.92 13.13
N THR A 58 -7.99 13.29 14.16
CA THR A 58 -8.10 13.79 15.54
C THR A 58 -7.12 14.96 15.73
N SER A 59 -7.26 15.66 16.88
CA SER A 59 -6.33 16.72 17.21
C SER A 59 -4.88 16.21 17.30
N ASP A 60 -4.70 15.03 17.87
CA ASP A 60 -3.38 14.41 17.97
C ASP A 60 -2.81 14.04 16.59
N ASP A 61 -3.66 13.54 15.70
CA ASP A 61 -3.26 13.25 14.33
C ASP A 61 -2.76 14.52 13.61
N LYS A 62 -3.50 15.61 13.77
CA LYS A 62 -3.12 16.90 13.17
C LYS A 62 -1.80 17.40 13.71
N LEU A 63 -1.58 17.28 15.01
CA LEU A 63 -0.32 17.69 15.62
C LEU A 63 0.85 16.84 15.11
N ALA A 64 0.63 15.54 14.95
CA ALA A 64 1.66 14.65 14.43
C ALA A 64 2.06 15.02 12.99
N ILE A 65 1.08 15.40 12.18
CA ILE A 65 1.33 15.82 10.80
C ILE A 65 2.04 17.19 10.78
N GLU A 66 1.57 18.13 11.56
CA GLU A 66 2.13 19.48 11.63
C GLU A 66 3.58 19.49 12.11
N ALA A 67 3.94 18.56 13.02
CA ALA A 67 5.29 18.41 13.50
C ALA A 67 6.29 18.09 12.38
N LYS A 68 5.80 17.60 11.24
CA LYS A 68 6.62 17.31 10.07
C LYS A 68 6.55 18.40 9.01
N ASP A 69 5.98 19.57 9.32
CA ASP A 69 5.74 20.68 8.39
C ASP A 69 4.62 20.37 7.40
N SER A 70 3.51 21.07 7.55
CA SER A 70 2.30 20.87 6.72
C SER A 70 2.55 21.02 5.21
N ARG A 71 3.60 21.76 4.83
CA ARG A 71 3.95 21.92 3.41
C ARG A 71 4.45 20.62 2.79
N ILE A 72 4.94 19.68 3.59
CA ILE A 72 5.45 18.40 3.13
C ILE A 72 4.31 17.54 2.56
N ILE A 73 3.08 17.75 3.01
CA ILE A 73 1.93 17.01 2.49
C ILE A 73 1.78 17.18 0.98
N LYS A 74 2.23 18.31 0.43
CA LYS A 74 2.13 18.55 -1.02
C LYS A 74 3.12 17.71 -1.81
N ASP A 75 4.17 17.23 -1.18
CA ASP A 75 5.13 16.32 -1.80
C ASP A 75 5.12 14.99 -1.05
N VAL A 76 4.22 14.11 -1.46
CA VAL A 76 4.02 12.81 -0.81
C VAL A 76 5.27 11.93 -0.82
N ASN A 77 6.19 12.16 -1.75
CA ASN A 77 7.41 11.36 -1.82
C ASN A 77 8.37 11.63 -0.67
N THR A 78 8.22 12.78 -0.01
CA THR A 78 9.07 13.16 1.12
C THR A 78 8.43 12.86 2.47
N LEU A 79 7.17 12.44 2.49
CA LEU A 79 6.48 12.13 3.74
C LEU A 79 7.00 10.83 4.37
N PRO A 80 7.26 10.85 5.68
CA PRO A 80 7.56 9.61 6.40
C PRO A 80 6.38 8.63 6.31
N LYS A 81 6.69 7.35 6.32
CA LYS A 81 5.67 6.31 6.19
C LYS A 81 4.65 6.35 7.33
N ASP A 82 5.08 6.66 8.54
CA ASP A 82 4.19 6.74 9.70
C ASP A 82 3.16 7.86 9.55
N VAL A 83 3.56 8.98 8.96
CA VAL A 83 2.63 10.09 8.70
C VAL A 83 1.62 9.69 7.63
N MET A 84 2.07 9.03 6.57
CA MET A 84 1.17 8.52 5.54
C MET A 84 0.14 7.54 6.12
N GLU A 85 0.57 6.67 7.04
CA GLU A 85 -0.32 5.71 7.72
C GLU A 85 -1.44 6.42 8.47
N ILE A 86 -1.12 7.51 9.16
CA ILE A 86 -2.13 8.29 9.89
C ILE A 86 -3.22 8.79 8.94
N ILE A 87 -2.81 9.36 7.82
CA ILE A 87 -3.74 9.92 6.85
C ILE A 87 -4.57 8.82 6.19
N VAL A 88 -3.92 7.78 5.70
CA VAL A 88 -4.59 6.69 4.97
C VAL A 88 -5.63 5.98 5.84
N ASN A 89 -5.31 5.74 7.10
CA ASN A 89 -6.22 5.06 8.02
C ASN A 89 -7.47 5.88 8.34
N LYS A 90 -7.44 7.18 8.11
CA LYS A 90 -8.57 8.07 8.39
C LYS A 90 -9.37 8.44 7.14
N ILE A 91 -8.93 8.02 5.97
CA ILE A 91 -9.67 8.23 4.72
C ILE A 91 -10.79 7.22 4.66
N ASP A 92 -11.99 7.70 4.35
CA ASP A 92 -13.16 6.86 4.20
C ASP A 92 -13.16 6.22 2.81
N ILE A 93 -13.02 4.90 2.77
CA ILE A 93 -12.99 4.13 1.52
C ILE A 93 -14.06 3.05 1.60
N ALA A 94 -15.02 3.09 0.70
CA ALA A 94 -16.14 2.15 0.66
C ALA A 94 -15.81 0.96 -0.24
N THR A 95 -14.71 0.25 0.05
CA THR A 95 -14.24 -0.87 -0.79
C THR A 95 -13.94 -2.13 -0.01
N ASP A 96 -14.34 -2.17 1.24
CA ASP A 96 -13.96 -3.23 2.17
C ASP A 96 -14.41 -4.61 1.73
N GLU A 97 -15.57 -4.69 1.09
CA GLU A 97 -16.19 -5.95 0.71
C GLU A 97 -15.45 -6.65 -0.42
N LYS A 98 -14.58 -5.93 -1.12
CA LYS A 98 -13.86 -6.49 -2.28
C LYS A 98 -12.65 -7.32 -1.90
N GLU A 99 -12.16 -7.18 -0.70
CA GLU A 99 -10.94 -7.87 -0.28
C GLU A 99 -11.09 -9.39 -0.26
N VAL A 100 -12.31 -9.89 -0.07
CA VAL A 100 -12.58 -11.32 -0.02
C VAL A 100 -12.16 -12.02 -1.31
N ILE A 101 -12.29 -11.34 -2.43
CA ILE A 101 -11.98 -11.90 -3.75
C ILE A 101 -10.50 -12.20 -3.89
N VAL A 102 -9.65 -11.40 -3.27
CA VAL A 102 -8.20 -11.54 -3.37
C VAL A 102 -7.71 -12.82 -2.72
N GLU A 103 -8.34 -13.24 -1.64
CA GLU A 103 -7.92 -14.39 -0.86
C GLU A 103 -8.02 -15.71 -1.63
N GLU A 104 -8.89 -15.77 -2.60
CA GLU A 104 -9.14 -16.98 -3.37
C GLU A 104 -8.51 -16.94 -4.75
N SER A 105 -7.75 -15.92 -5.06
CA SER A 105 -7.12 -15.79 -6.36
C SER A 105 -6.09 -16.89 -6.59
N THR A 106 -6.22 -17.56 -7.72
CA THR A 106 -5.23 -18.54 -8.18
C THR A 106 -4.75 -18.10 -9.55
N ILE A 107 -3.45 -17.91 -9.69
CA ILE A 107 -2.83 -17.48 -10.93
C ILE A 107 -1.99 -18.62 -11.49
N LYS A 108 -2.26 -18.99 -12.71
CA LYS A 108 -1.52 -20.04 -13.39
C LYS A 108 -0.66 -19.47 -14.48
#